data_06cc559a953d6aa85c6f0e156c265e93
#
_entry.id   06cc559a953d6aa85c6f0e156c265e93
#
_cell.length_a   1.000
_cell.length_b   1.000
_cell.length_c   1.000
_cell.angle_alpha   90.00
_cell.angle_beta   90.00
_cell.angle_gamma   90.00
#
_symmetry.space_group_name_H-M   'P 1'
#
loop_
_entity.id
_entity.type
_entity.pdbx_description
1 polymer ?
#
loop_
_entity_poly.entity_id
_entity_poly.type
_entity_poly.pdbx_seq_one_letter_code
_entity_poly.pdbx_strand_id
1 'polypeptide(L)'
;MTWIDRQDDLKNLIHEVQPDALWIDTEYDNQRYFSPRLALVQIAWSSGVAVLDPLEVDLSILNGWGGAWYSHDGTHDWLLLAQAGWRPPSTCLDTQIAARLLGYERFGLAALVEDVLGVAIDKTEQRSDWLRRPLTDQQRRYAEGDVVHLRSLTSVFEEALRAKALETAWAEESAHVLARGERLLERQPKAFTKIKDLRRARPEVWGRAQAILAWRFEQAKVQNIPEFRVMNDHLVARMAWGKIRPRERSLALALKAAEPCPWPARPAPKERSKKLEKALKAWRQEQAEALPMDLSMVLPTRCIERIAQGEEWRSLDELAGWRSERFADSLDQAVS
;
A
#
# COMPACT_ATOMS: atom_id res chain seq x y z
N MET A 1 21.38 18.55 -3.75
CA MET A 1 20.13 18.35 -2.96
C MET A 1 19.76 19.64 -2.23
N THR A 2 18.51 20.04 -2.32
CA THR A 2 17.97 21.19 -1.58
C THR A 2 17.12 20.68 -0.41
N TRP A 3 17.42 21.11 0.83
CA TRP A 3 16.62 20.84 2.00
C TRP A 3 15.60 21.95 2.19
N ILE A 4 14.33 21.61 2.34
CA ILE A 4 13.21 22.56 2.46
C ILE A 4 12.47 22.33 3.76
N ASP A 5 12.72 23.19 4.74
CA ASP A 5 12.09 23.24 6.05
C ASP A 5 11.45 24.62 6.34
N ARG A 6 11.37 25.49 5.32
CA ARG A 6 10.73 26.79 5.40
C ARG A 6 9.69 26.97 4.30
N GLN A 7 8.54 27.48 4.67
CA GLN A 7 7.42 27.66 3.72
C GLN A 7 7.79 28.55 2.54
N ASP A 8 8.64 29.56 2.75
CA ASP A 8 9.04 30.48 1.67
C ASP A 8 10.00 29.79 0.68
N ASP A 9 10.88 28.89 1.15
CA ASP A 9 11.74 28.10 0.27
C ASP A 9 10.93 27.13 -0.58
N LEU A 10 9.84 26.57 -0.03
CA LEU A 10 8.90 25.74 -0.78
C LEU A 10 8.17 26.55 -1.86
N LYS A 11 7.72 27.77 -1.55
CA LYS A 11 7.10 28.67 -2.54
C LYS A 11 8.08 29.04 -3.66
N ASN A 12 9.34 29.32 -3.31
CA ASN A 12 10.39 29.64 -4.29
C ASN A 12 10.61 28.43 -5.22
N LEU A 13 10.72 27.22 -4.68
CA LEU A 13 10.84 25.99 -5.48
C LEU A 13 9.69 25.86 -6.49
N ILE A 14 8.44 26.04 -6.04
CA ILE A 14 7.26 25.95 -6.91
C ILE A 14 7.29 27.01 -8.02
N HIS A 15 7.78 28.21 -7.71
CA HIS A 15 7.86 29.31 -8.66
C HIS A 15 8.97 29.09 -9.71
N GLU A 16 10.12 28.59 -9.27
CA GLU A 16 11.32 28.43 -10.11
C GLU A 16 11.30 27.16 -10.94
N VAL A 17 10.63 26.11 -10.46
CA VAL A 17 10.61 24.79 -11.09
C VAL A 17 9.19 24.40 -11.51
N GLN A 18 9.03 24.09 -12.80
CA GLN A 18 7.78 23.58 -13.36
C GLN A 18 8.04 22.19 -13.95
N PRO A 19 7.99 21.13 -13.12
CA PRO A 19 8.35 19.80 -13.58
C PRO A 19 7.22 19.11 -14.33
N ASP A 20 7.53 18.46 -15.45
CA ASP A 20 6.59 17.59 -16.16
C ASP A 20 6.33 16.29 -15.40
N ALA A 21 7.29 15.87 -14.59
CA ALA A 21 7.24 14.65 -13.80
C ALA A 21 8.00 14.79 -12.48
N LEU A 22 7.52 14.11 -11.46
CA LEU A 22 8.13 13.99 -10.14
C LEU A 22 8.37 12.51 -9.80
N TRP A 23 9.55 12.19 -9.32
CA TRP A 23 9.89 10.94 -8.65
C TRP A 23 9.82 11.18 -7.17
N ILE A 24 8.98 10.40 -6.49
CA ILE A 24 8.60 10.66 -5.11
C ILE A 24 8.81 9.42 -4.26
N ASP A 25 9.38 9.62 -3.08
CA ASP A 25 9.45 8.64 -2.01
C ASP A 25 9.13 9.31 -0.68
N THR A 26 8.75 8.54 0.34
CA THR A 26 8.43 9.08 1.67
C THR A 26 9.02 8.26 2.78
N GLU A 27 9.41 8.94 3.88
CA GLU A 27 9.70 8.29 5.13
C GLU A 27 8.62 8.61 6.16
N TYR A 28 8.21 7.61 6.95
CA TYR A 28 7.13 7.76 7.92
C TYR A 28 7.27 6.84 9.13
N ASP A 29 6.59 7.21 10.21
CA ASP A 29 6.49 6.38 11.41
C ASP A 29 5.09 5.76 11.53
N ASN A 30 5.03 4.45 11.46
CA ASN A 30 3.80 3.67 11.62
C ASN A 30 3.72 2.90 12.95
N GLN A 31 4.70 3.08 13.86
CA GLN A 31 4.82 2.31 15.09
C GLN A 31 4.46 3.08 16.35
N ARG A 32 4.62 4.40 16.34
CA ARG A 32 4.41 5.26 17.52
C ARG A 32 3.03 5.91 17.56
N TYR A 33 2.32 5.97 16.43
CA TYR A 33 1.07 6.71 16.26
C TYR A 33 -0.10 5.81 15.84
N PHE A 34 -1.32 6.30 16.07
CA PHE A 34 -2.53 5.63 15.59
C PHE A 34 -2.57 5.56 14.06
N SER A 35 -2.34 6.69 13.41
CA SER A 35 -2.14 6.75 11.95
C SER A 35 -0.65 6.96 11.65
N PRO A 36 -0.13 6.38 10.57
CA PRO A 36 1.24 6.64 10.15
C PRO A 36 1.49 8.15 10.06
N ARG A 37 2.62 8.60 10.57
CA ARG A 37 3.02 10.01 10.53
C ARG A 37 4.10 10.22 9.50
N LEU A 38 3.79 11.01 8.47
CA LEU A 38 4.75 11.43 7.46
C LEU A 38 5.90 12.19 8.13
N ALA A 39 7.12 11.82 7.83
CA ALA A 39 8.32 12.37 8.43
C ALA A 39 9.22 13.08 7.43
N LEU A 40 9.22 12.63 6.16
CA LEU A 40 10.05 13.18 5.12
C LEU A 40 9.40 12.93 3.75
N VAL A 41 9.59 13.85 2.82
CA VAL A 41 9.22 13.66 1.40
C VAL A 41 10.42 13.94 0.54
N GLN A 42 10.85 12.96 -0.21
CA GLN A 42 11.90 13.08 -1.19
C GLN A 42 11.26 13.30 -2.56
N ILE A 43 11.75 14.26 -3.30
CA ILE A 43 11.32 14.52 -4.67
C ILE A 43 12.52 14.71 -5.60
N ALA A 44 12.41 14.15 -6.79
CA ALA A 44 13.32 14.45 -7.87
C ALA A 44 12.51 14.91 -9.10
N TRP A 45 13.14 15.72 -9.93
CA TRP A 45 12.66 16.12 -11.26
C TRP A 45 13.82 16.05 -12.25
N SER A 46 13.61 16.41 -13.50
CA SER A 46 14.60 16.26 -14.57
C SER A 46 15.99 16.83 -14.22
N SER A 47 16.04 17.97 -13.52
CA SER A 47 17.27 18.74 -13.27
C SER A 47 17.65 18.88 -11.79
N GLY A 48 16.87 18.30 -10.85
CA GLY A 48 17.13 18.51 -9.44
C GLY A 48 16.53 17.49 -8.49
N VAL A 49 16.88 17.63 -7.22
CA VAL A 49 16.39 16.84 -6.10
C VAL A 49 16.17 17.76 -4.90
N ALA A 50 15.05 17.61 -4.23
CA ALA A 50 14.78 18.25 -2.96
C ALA A 50 14.23 17.24 -1.93
N VAL A 51 14.46 17.56 -0.68
CA VAL A 51 13.87 16.86 0.46
C VAL A 51 13.06 17.86 1.24
N LEU A 52 11.76 17.58 1.39
CA LEU A 52 10.81 18.45 2.09
C LEU A 52 10.62 17.92 3.51
N ASP A 53 10.60 18.83 4.49
CA ASP A 53 10.26 18.52 5.87
C ASP A 53 8.76 18.79 6.13
N PRO A 54 7.88 17.77 6.05
CA PRO A 54 6.45 17.95 6.25
C PRO A 54 6.07 18.28 7.69
N LEU A 55 7.03 18.34 8.62
CA LEU A 55 6.81 18.76 9.99
C LEU A 55 6.85 20.31 10.11
N GLU A 56 7.48 20.97 9.13
CA GLU A 56 7.75 22.42 9.15
C GLU A 56 7.05 23.16 7.99
N VAL A 57 6.71 22.46 6.88
CA VAL A 57 6.06 23.07 5.73
C VAL A 57 4.69 22.47 5.44
N ASP A 58 3.77 23.32 4.96
CA ASP A 58 2.45 22.90 4.46
C ASP A 58 2.57 22.41 3.01
N LEU A 59 2.40 21.12 2.83
CA LEU A 59 2.44 20.47 1.51
C LEU A 59 1.22 20.78 0.64
N SER A 60 0.13 21.32 1.19
CA SER A 60 -1.09 21.59 0.44
C SER A 60 -0.91 22.58 -0.69
N ILE A 61 0.10 23.45 -0.61
CA ILE A 61 0.45 24.41 -1.66
C ILE A 61 1.03 23.76 -2.92
N LEU A 62 1.43 22.47 -2.83
CA LEU A 62 1.93 21.67 -3.95
C LEU A 62 0.81 21.09 -4.83
N ASN A 63 -0.45 21.29 -4.47
CA ASN A 63 -1.56 20.81 -5.29
C ASN A 63 -1.52 21.42 -6.70
N GLY A 64 -1.49 20.55 -7.70
CA GLY A 64 -1.37 20.96 -9.11
C GLY A 64 0.07 21.29 -9.55
N TRP A 65 1.06 21.18 -8.65
CA TRP A 65 2.46 21.33 -9.01
C TRP A 65 3.06 19.99 -9.47
N GLY A 66 3.69 20.00 -10.60
CA GLY A 66 4.21 18.80 -11.26
C GLY A 66 3.16 18.06 -12.08
N GLY A 67 3.62 17.30 -13.04
CA GLY A 67 2.82 16.48 -13.93
C GLY A 67 2.63 15.07 -13.37
N ALA A 68 3.17 14.05 -14.07
CA ALA A 68 3.09 12.67 -13.62
C ALA A 68 3.93 12.42 -12.34
N TRP A 69 3.42 11.55 -11.48
CA TRP A 69 4.18 11.05 -10.32
C TRP A 69 4.67 9.64 -10.57
N TYR A 70 5.92 9.40 -10.21
CA TYR A 70 6.55 8.08 -10.21
C TYR A 70 6.95 7.72 -8.78
N SER A 71 6.64 6.51 -8.36
CA SER A 71 7.01 5.96 -7.06
C SER A 71 7.40 4.49 -7.18
N HIS A 72 7.80 3.89 -6.08
CA HIS A 72 8.09 2.47 -6.00
C HIS A 72 7.32 1.84 -4.83
N ASP A 73 6.35 0.95 -5.11
CA ASP A 73 5.39 0.42 -4.12
C ASP A 73 4.61 1.56 -3.41
N GLY A 74 4.25 2.57 -4.21
CA GLY A 74 3.81 3.90 -3.77
C GLY A 74 2.45 3.98 -3.08
N THR A 75 1.79 2.85 -2.77
CA THR A 75 0.46 2.84 -2.14
C THR A 75 0.42 3.67 -0.85
N HIS A 76 1.45 3.54 0.00
CA HIS A 76 1.53 4.26 1.28
C HIS A 76 1.95 5.72 1.08
N ASP A 77 2.87 5.97 0.16
CA ASP A 77 3.37 7.33 -0.12
C ASP A 77 2.24 8.23 -0.61
N TRP A 78 1.50 7.80 -1.63
CA TRP A 78 0.36 8.57 -2.17
C TRP A 78 -0.71 8.83 -1.12
N LEU A 79 -0.95 7.86 -0.24
CA LEU A 79 -1.89 7.97 0.86
C LEU A 79 -1.45 9.01 1.89
N LEU A 80 -0.19 8.96 2.31
CA LEU A 80 0.39 9.88 3.29
C LEU A 80 0.45 11.30 2.76
N LEU A 81 0.82 11.48 1.49
CA LEU A 81 0.83 12.78 0.83
C LEU A 81 -0.59 13.35 0.73
N ALA A 82 -1.58 12.55 0.34
CA ALA A 82 -2.98 12.97 0.31
C ALA A 82 -3.49 13.40 1.71
N GLN A 83 -3.11 12.67 2.77
CA GLN A 83 -3.42 13.03 4.16
C GLN A 83 -2.74 14.33 4.60
N ALA A 84 -1.53 14.59 4.11
CA ALA A 84 -0.79 15.83 4.33
C ALA A 84 -1.26 16.99 3.44
N GLY A 85 -2.31 16.80 2.64
CA GLY A 85 -2.91 17.82 1.80
C GLY A 85 -2.37 17.92 0.37
N TRP A 86 -1.33 17.17 0.02
CA TRP A 86 -0.78 17.12 -1.34
C TRP A 86 -1.38 15.93 -2.10
N ARG A 87 -2.38 16.21 -2.90
CA ARG A 87 -3.14 15.17 -3.61
C ARG A 87 -2.40 14.69 -4.86
N PRO A 88 -2.35 13.37 -5.09
CA PRO A 88 -1.76 12.82 -6.29
C PRO A 88 -2.50 13.31 -7.57
N PRO A 89 -1.78 13.52 -8.68
CA PRO A 89 -2.38 13.82 -9.98
C PRO A 89 -3.10 12.59 -10.55
N SER A 90 -3.76 12.77 -11.69
CA SER A 90 -4.40 11.65 -12.41
C SER A 90 -3.41 10.60 -12.93
N THR A 91 -2.17 11.00 -13.13
CA THR A 91 -1.10 10.11 -13.63
C THR A 91 -0.12 9.80 -12.51
N CYS A 92 -0.29 8.63 -11.90
CA CYS A 92 0.63 8.07 -10.90
C CYS A 92 1.10 6.71 -11.41
N LEU A 93 2.40 6.52 -11.51
CA LEU A 93 3.04 5.34 -12.09
C LEU A 93 3.96 4.68 -11.05
N ASP A 94 3.80 3.36 -10.89
CA ASP A 94 4.53 2.57 -9.90
C ASP A 94 5.57 1.69 -10.59
N THR A 95 6.85 1.91 -10.28
CA THR A 95 7.96 1.15 -10.87
C THR A 95 8.02 -0.31 -10.39
N GLN A 96 7.42 -0.66 -9.27
CA GLN A 96 7.27 -2.06 -8.87
C GLN A 96 6.30 -2.79 -9.81
N ILE A 97 5.23 -2.12 -10.23
CA ILE A 97 4.30 -2.64 -11.26
C ILE A 97 5.01 -2.79 -12.59
N ALA A 98 5.80 -1.80 -13.01
CA ALA A 98 6.61 -1.89 -14.22
C ALA A 98 7.55 -3.12 -14.19
N ALA A 99 8.25 -3.34 -13.08
CA ALA A 99 9.12 -4.49 -12.90
C ALA A 99 8.38 -5.83 -13.05
N ARG A 100 7.18 -5.94 -12.47
CA ARG A 100 6.33 -7.14 -12.59
C ARG A 100 5.86 -7.37 -14.03
N LEU A 101 5.47 -6.32 -14.74
CA LEU A 101 5.10 -6.40 -16.16
C LEU A 101 6.31 -6.79 -17.05
N LEU A 102 7.51 -6.40 -16.67
CA LEU A 102 8.75 -6.72 -17.39
C LEU A 102 9.33 -8.09 -17.01
N GLY A 103 8.79 -8.77 -16.00
CA GLY A 103 9.18 -10.12 -15.60
C GLY A 103 10.38 -10.19 -14.66
N TYR A 104 10.70 -9.12 -13.95
CA TYR A 104 11.72 -9.19 -12.91
C TYR A 104 11.26 -10.10 -11.76
N GLU A 105 12.17 -10.87 -11.18
CA GLU A 105 11.89 -11.75 -10.05
C GLU A 105 11.99 -11.03 -8.70
N ARG A 106 12.89 -10.06 -8.59
CA ARG A 106 13.14 -9.26 -7.40
C ARG A 106 12.53 -7.87 -7.59
N PHE A 107 11.50 -7.53 -6.81
CA PHE A 107 10.70 -6.31 -7.02
C PHE A 107 11.07 -5.13 -6.11
N GLY A 108 11.90 -5.31 -5.09
CA GLY A 108 12.30 -4.22 -4.20
C GLY A 108 13.25 -3.25 -4.88
N LEU A 109 13.09 -1.93 -4.61
CA LEU A 109 13.86 -0.88 -5.27
C LEU A 109 15.37 -1.15 -5.31
N ALA A 110 15.97 -1.46 -4.16
CA ALA A 110 17.42 -1.72 -4.11
C ALA A 110 17.87 -2.92 -4.95
N ALA A 111 17.03 -3.98 -5.05
CA ALA A 111 17.35 -5.12 -5.90
C ALA A 111 17.25 -4.76 -7.38
N LEU A 112 16.22 -3.97 -7.76
CA LEU A 112 16.05 -3.51 -9.14
C LEU A 112 17.16 -2.54 -9.55
N VAL A 113 17.55 -1.63 -8.67
CA VAL A 113 18.66 -0.71 -8.94
C VAL A 113 19.98 -1.48 -9.11
N GLU A 114 20.22 -2.50 -8.29
CA GLU A 114 21.38 -3.39 -8.45
C GLU A 114 21.33 -4.15 -9.78
N ASP A 115 20.18 -4.79 -10.09
CA ASP A 115 20.02 -5.63 -11.28
C ASP A 115 20.05 -4.82 -12.59
N VAL A 116 19.47 -3.62 -12.60
CA VAL A 116 19.24 -2.82 -13.81
C VAL A 116 20.32 -1.75 -14.00
N LEU A 117 20.75 -1.11 -12.92
CA LEU A 117 21.70 0.01 -12.97
C LEU A 117 23.11 -0.38 -12.50
N GLY A 118 23.29 -1.57 -11.92
CA GLY A 118 24.58 -2.02 -11.38
C GLY A 118 25.03 -1.26 -10.13
N VAL A 119 24.12 -0.59 -9.43
CA VAL A 119 24.40 0.24 -8.25
C VAL A 119 23.85 -0.43 -6.99
N ALA A 120 24.70 -0.61 -5.98
CA ALA A 120 24.27 -1.09 -4.68
C ALA A 120 23.73 0.06 -3.83
N ILE A 121 22.49 -0.07 -3.35
CA ILE A 121 21.85 0.88 -2.40
C ILE A 121 22.13 0.43 -0.97
N ASP A 122 22.60 1.35 -0.14
CA ASP A 122 22.72 1.16 1.31
C ASP A 122 21.32 1.18 1.94
N LYS A 123 21.00 0.15 2.75
CA LYS A 123 19.70 0.01 3.44
C LYS A 123 19.79 0.31 4.94
N THR A 124 20.90 0.85 5.42
CA THR A 124 21.15 1.00 6.87
C THR A 124 20.14 1.94 7.54
N GLU A 125 19.64 2.93 6.81
CA GLU A 125 18.71 3.94 7.34
C GLU A 125 17.22 3.59 7.17
N GLN A 126 16.86 2.50 6.52
CA GLN A 126 15.47 2.10 6.27
C GLN A 126 14.59 2.03 7.54
N ARG A 127 15.20 1.83 8.72
CA ARG A 127 14.49 1.74 10.01
C ARG A 127 14.89 2.86 10.98
N SER A 128 15.43 3.94 10.46
CA SER A 128 15.84 5.09 11.25
C SER A 128 14.67 5.83 11.87
N ASP A 129 14.95 6.60 12.92
CA ASP A 129 13.99 7.54 13.48
C ASP A 129 13.91 8.80 12.61
N TRP A 130 13.08 8.74 11.57
CA TRP A 130 12.89 9.82 10.61
C TRP A 130 12.17 11.05 11.16
N LEU A 131 11.52 10.95 12.33
CA LEU A 131 10.90 12.09 13.01
C LEU A 131 11.88 12.91 13.86
N ARG A 132 13.09 12.39 14.07
CA ARG A 132 14.14 13.10 14.81
C ARG A 132 14.71 14.23 13.95
N ARG A 133 14.98 15.39 14.58
CA ARG A 133 15.70 16.52 13.96
C ARG A 133 16.89 16.93 14.83
N PRO A 134 18.00 17.40 14.24
CA PRO A 134 18.28 17.37 12.79
C PRO A 134 18.52 15.93 12.30
N LEU A 135 18.33 15.69 11.00
CA LEU A 135 18.74 14.45 10.37
C LEU A 135 20.26 14.35 10.31
N THR A 136 20.79 13.14 10.41
CA THR A 136 22.22 12.86 10.19
C THR A 136 22.58 13.00 8.71
N ASP A 137 23.86 13.20 8.41
CA ASP A 137 24.35 13.23 7.03
C ASP A 137 24.12 11.90 6.30
N GLN A 138 24.11 10.79 7.02
CA GLN A 138 23.82 9.47 6.46
C GLN A 138 22.35 9.36 6.07
N GLN A 139 21.42 9.79 6.92
CA GLN A 139 19.99 9.85 6.61
C GLN A 139 19.71 10.75 5.40
N ARG A 140 20.38 11.91 5.31
CA ARG A 140 20.22 12.82 4.17
C ARG A 140 20.69 12.17 2.86
N ARG A 141 21.83 11.50 2.85
CA ARG A 141 22.34 10.80 1.66
C ARG A 141 21.44 9.63 1.25
N TYR A 142 20.93 8.89 2.22
CA TYR A 142 19.96 7.82 1.98
C TYR A 142 18.71 8.35 1.27
N ALA A 143 18.05 9.35 1.85
CA ALA A 143 16.85 9.96 1.30
C ALA A 143 17.03 10.54 -0.12
N GLU A 144 18.19 11.11 -0.41
CA GLU A 144 18.50 11.57 -1.77
C GLU A 144 18.67 10.42 -2.76
N GLY A 145 19.30 9.33 -2.31
CA GLY A 145 19.60 8.16 -3.15
C GLY A 145 18.34 7.50 -3.70
N ASP A 146 17.32 7.35 -2.89
CA ASP A 146 16.10 6.63 -3.26
C ASP A 146 15.41 7.25 -4.49
N VAL A 147 15.22 8.57 -4.53
CA VAL A 147 14.56 9.23 -5.67
C VAL A 147 15.45 9.43 -6.90
N VAL A 148 16.77 9.57 -6.72
CA VAL A 148 17.72 9.67 -7.84
C VAL A 148 17.75 8.34 -8.60
N HIS A 149 17.87 7.23 -7.89
CA HIS A 149 17.86 5.90 -8.49
C HIS A 149 16.50 5.53 -9.08
N LEU A 150 15.40 5.94 -8.43
CA LEU A 150 14.06 5.76 -8.94
C LEU A 150 13.88 6.41 -10.31
N ARG A 151 14.38 7.64 -10.48
CA ARG A 151 14.34 8.35 -11.77
C ARG A 151 15.09 7.59 -12.87
N SER A 152 16.31 7.14 -12.58
CA SER A 152 17.12 6.39 -13.53
C SER A 152 16.49 5.06 -13.93
N LEU A 153 15.93 4.35 -12.94
CA LEU A 153 15.23 3.09 -13.15
C LEU A 153 13.97 3.27 -14.03
N THR A 154 13.21 4.35 -13.77
CA THR A 154 12.00 4.68 -14.54
C THR A 154 12.31 4.84 -16.03
N SER A 155 13.39 5.55 -16.38
CA SER A 155 13.74 5.77 -17.79
C SER A 155 14.02 4.44 -18.53
N VAL A 156 14.69 3.49 -17.87
CA VAL A 156 14.93 2.15 -18.43
C VAL A 156 13.62 1.37 -18.58
N PHE A 157 12.74 1.47 -17.58
CA PHE A 157 11.47 0.74 -17.62
C PHE A 157 10.51 1.32 -18.67
N GLU A 158 10.45 2.62 -18.85
CA GLU A 158 9.64 3.25 -19.91
C GLU A 158 10.03 2.76 -21.31
N GLU A 159 11.33 2.69 -21.59
CA GLU A 159 11.81 2.17 -22.87
C GLU A 159 11.45 0.69 -23.06
N ALA A 160 11.67 -0.13 -22.02
CA ALA A 160 11.37 -1.56 -22.06
C ALA A 160 9.86 -1.85 -22.20
N LEU A 161 9.02 -1.10 -21.50
CA LEU A 161 7.54 -1.22 -21.57
C LEU A 161 7.04 -0.81 -22.94
N ARG A 162 7.55 0.28 -23.51
CA ARG A 162 7.22 0.74 -24.85
C ARG A 162 7.58 -0.31 -25.91
N ALA A 163 8.76 -0.90 -25.83
CA ALA A 163 9.19 -1.96 -26.74
C ALA A 163 8.28 -3.20 -26.71
N LYS A 164 7.58 -3.44 -25.60
CA LYS A 164 6.63 -4.55 -25.40
C LYS A 164 5.16 -4.14 -25.53
N ALA A 165 4.86 -2.87 -25.85
CA ALA A 165 3.50 -2.31 -25.87
C ALA A 165 2.73 -2.57 -24.55
N LEU A 166 3.37 -2.26 -23.40
CA LEU A 166 2.83 -2.46 -22.05
C LEU A 166 2.60 -1.15 -21.29
N GLU A 167 2.71 0.02 -21.94
CA GLU A 167 2.52 1.32 -21.27
C GLU A 167 1.09 1.49 -20.74
N THR A 168 0.07 1.08 -21.50
CA THR A 168 -1.32 1.07 -21.05
C THR A 168 -1.50 0.16 -19.83
N ALA A 169 -0.93 -1.05 -19.88
CA ALA A 169 -0.95 -1.97 -18.74
C ALA A 169 -0.34 -1.36 -17.47
N TRP A 170 0.78 -0.67 -17.63
CA TRP A 170 1.44 -0.01 -16.50
C TRP A 170 0.58 1.10 -15.90
N ALA A 171 -0.03 1.95 -16.74
CA ALA A 171 -0.90 3.02 -16.28
C ALA A 171 -2.15 2.49 -15.57
N GLU A 172 -2.85 1.50 -16.13
CA GLU A 172 -4.04 0.91 -15.53
C GLU A 172 -3.75 0.19 -14.21
N GLU A 173 -2.69 -0.61 -14.14
CA GLU A 173 -2.31 -1.29 -12.90
C GLU A 173 -1.88 -0.31 -11.80
N SER A 174 -1.16 0.74 -12.16
CA SER A 174 -0.77 1.79 -11.20
C SER A 174 -2.00 2.55 -10.68
N ALA A 175 -2.99 2.84 -11.53
CA ALA A 175 -4.26 3.44 -11.11
C ALA A 175 -5.04 2.51 -10.14
N HIS A 176 -5.00 1.19 -10.35
CA HIS A 176 -5.58 0.21 -9.42
C HIS A 176 -4.88 0.22 -8.05
N VAL A 177 -3.56 0.43 -8.01
CA VAL A 177 -2.79 0.58 -6.76
C VAL A 177 -3.24 1.84 -6.01
N LEU A 178 -3.36 2.97 -6.70
CA LEU A 178 -3.83 4.23 -6.12
C LEU A 178 -5.25 4.09 -5.53
N ALA A 179 -6.20 3.58 -6.33
CA ALA A 179 -7.59 3.37 -5.89
C ALA A 179 -7.70 2.39 -4.71
N ARG A 180 -6.81 1.40 -4.62
CA ARG A 180 -6.73 0.51 -3.45
C ARG A 180 -6.20 1.23 -2.23
N GLY A 181 -5.22 2.12 -2.39
CA GLY A 181 -4.66 2.95 -1.32
C GLY A 181 -5.75 3.79 -0.65
N GLU A 182 -6.59 4.46 -1.41
CA GLU A 182 -7.70 5.27 -0.88
C GLU A 182 -8.62 4.49 0.05
N ARG A 183 -8.90 3.21 -0.25
CA ARG A 183 -9.69 2.32 0.61
C ARG A 183 -9.01 1.95 1.93
N LEU A 184 -7.68 2.03 2.00
CA LEU A 184 -6.92 1.78 3.24
C LEU A 184 -7.00 2.94 4.24
N LEU A 185 -7.48 4.12 3.82
CA LEU A 185 -7.74 5.26 4.72
C LEU A 185 -8.84 4.95 5.73
N GLU A 186 -9.80 4.11 5.37
CA GLU A 186 -10.90 3.71 6.24
C GLU A 186 -10.47 2.64 7.25
N ARG A 187 -9.73 3.05 8.26
CA ARG A 187 -9.33 2.13 9.33
C ARG A 187 -10.55 1.67 10.13
N GLN A 188 -10.59 0.38 10.40
CA GLN A 188 -11.62 -0.26 11.21
C GLN A 188 -11.00 -0.92 12.45
N PRO A 189 -11.75 -1.05 13.56
CA PRO A 189 -11.29 -1.81 14.70
C PRO A 189 -10.86 -3.23 14.30
N LYS A 190 -9.82 -3.74 14.94
CA LYS A 190 -9.40 -5.13 14.73
C LYS A 190 -10.54 -6.10 14.99
N ALA A 191 -10.80 -7.02 14.07
CA ALA A 191 -11.81 -8.05 14.27
C ALA A 191 -11.39 -9.03 15.39
N PHE A 192 -12.30 -9.36 16.31
CA PHE A 192 -12.03 -10.30 17.41
C PHE A 192 -11.64 -11.71 16.90
N THR A 193 -12.06 -12.08 15.71
CA THR A 193 -11.71 -13.35 15.04
C THR A 193 -10.21 -13.52 14.80
N LYS A 194 -9.44 -12.42 14.79
CA LYS A 194 -7.97 -12.44 14.68
C LYS A 194 -7.26 -12.70 16.01
N ILE A 195 -7.99 -12.76 17.12
CA ILE A 195 -7.44 -13.06 18.45
C ILE A 195 -7.55 -14.56 18.74
N LYS A 196 -6.41 -15.25 18.79
CA LYS A 196 -6.35 -16.73 18.94
C LYS A 196 -7.09 -17.22 20.16
N ASP A 197 -6.96 -16.52 21.30
CA ASP A 197 -7.55 -16.90 22.59
C ASP A 197 -9.09 -16.83 22.62
N LEU A 198 -9.72 -16.26 21.58
CA LEU A 198 -11.16 -16.15 21.45
C LEU A 198 -11.78 -17.19 20.48
N ARG A 199 -10.99 -17.99 19.78
CA ARG A 199 -11.48 -18.91 18.73
C ARG A 199 -12.52 -19.93 19.21
N ARG A 200 -12.45 -20.33 20.48
CA ARG A 200 -13.35 -21.32 21.10
C ARG A 200 -14.22 -20.70 22.19
N ALA A 201 -14.40 -19.39 22.17
CA ALA A 201 -15.23 -18.69 23.11
C ALA A 201 -16.73 -18.85 22.77
N ARG A 202 -17.60 -18.30 23.63
CA ARG A 202 -19.04 -18.27 23.46
C ARG A 202 -19.48 -16.91 22.90
N PRO A 203 -20.72 -16.81 22.36
CA PRO A 203 -21.27 -15.57 21.81
C PRO A 203 -21.15 -14.36 22.73
N GLU A 204 -21.36 -14.53 24.02
CA GLU A 204 -21.26 -13.46 25.02
C GLU A 204 -19.81 -12.94 25.15
N VAL A 205 -18.83 -13.83 25.06
CA VAL A 205 -17.41 -13.47 25.11
C VAL A 205 -17.00 -12.74 23.84
N TRP A 206 -17.50 -13.16 22.68
CA TRP A 206 -17.22 -12.50 21.40
C TRP A 206 -17.83 -11.10 21.35
N GLY A 207 -19.09 -10.92 21.81
CA GLY A 207 -19.73 -9.61 21.90
C GLY A 207 -18.95 -8.66 22.82
N ARG A 208 -18.50 -9.15 23.98
CA ARG A 208 -17.64 -8.38 24.87
C ARG A 208 -16.29 -8.02 24.23
N ALA A 209 -15.68 -8.96 23.51
CA ALA A 209 -14.43 -8.71 22.78
C ALA A 209 -14.61 -7.64 21.70
N GLN A 210 -15.70 -7.68 20.96
CA GLN A 210 -16.05 -6.67 19.95
C GLN A 210 -16.20 -5.29 20.59
N ALA A 211 -16.90 -5.18 21.70
CA ALA A 211 -17.08 -3.92 22.43
C ALA A 211 -15.75 -3.37 22.95
N ILE A 212 -14.85 -4.23 23.50
CA ILE A 212 -13.52 -3.83 23.94
C ILE A 212 -12.67 -3.34 22.78
N LEU A 213 -12.71 -4.02 21.64
CA LEU A 213 -11.91 -3.66 20.46
C LEU A 213 -12.40 -2.34 19.83
N ALA A 214 -13.71 -2.10 19.79
CA ALA A 214 -14.28 -0.82 19.37
C ALA A 214 -13.84 0.32 20.31
N TRP A 215 -13.99 0.11 21.62
CA TRP A 215 -13.50 1.08 22.62
C TRP A 215 -11.99 1.34 22.51
N ARG A 216 -11.18 0.29 22.38
CA ARG A 216 -9.72 0.40 22.20
C ARG A 216 -9.35 1.23 20.98
N PHE A 217 -10.04 1.01 19.86
CA PHE A 217 -9.84 1.74 18.61
C PHE A 217 -10.10 3.25 18.78
N GLU A 218 -11.22 3.62 19.44
CA GLU A 218 -11.54 5.01 19.72
C GLU A 218 -10.52 5.65 20.67
N GLN A 219 -10.09 4.94 21.72
CA GLN A 219 -9.06 5.44 22.62
C GLN A 219 -7.71 5.63 21.90
N ALA A 220 -7.33 4.70 21.05
CA ALA A 220 -6.12 4.80 20.23
C ALA A 220 -6.14 6.02 19.32
N LYS A 221 -7.29 6.27 18.70
CA LYS A 221 -7.52 7.43 17.83
C LYS A 221 -7.42 8.75 18.61
N VAL A 222 -8.11 8.85 19.75
CA VAL A 222 -8.11 10.06 20.58
C VAL A 222 -6.72 10.38 21.14
N GLN A 223 -5.99 9.34 21.59
CA GLN A 223 -4.65 9.50 22.16
C GLN A 223 -3.55 9.54 21.10
N ASN A 224 -3.89 9.31 19.85
CA ASN A 224 -2.97 9.18 18.71
C ASN A 224 -1.83 8.18 18.99
N ILE A 225 -2.16 7.02 19.54
CA ILE A 225 -1.22 5.93 19.83
C ILE A 225 -1.71 4.61 19.22
N PRO A 226 -0.82 3.65 18.93
CA PRO A 226 -1.22 2.35 18.43
C PRO A 226 -2.20 1.63 19.35
N GLU A 227 -3.16 0.90 18.80
CA GLU A 227 -4.17 0.15 19.54
C GLU A 227 -3.56 -0.79 20.60
N PHE A 228 -2.41 -1.43 20.30
CA PHE A 228 -1.75 -2.35 21.24
C PHE A 228 -1.16 -1.64 22.47
N ARG A 229 -0.88 -0.33 22.38
CA ARG A 229 -0.45 0.50 23.53
C ARG A 229 -1.60 0.87 24.45
N VAL A 230 -2.81 1.01 23.90
CA VAL A 230 -4.02 1.16 24.74
C VAL A 230 -4.31 -0.15 25.47
N MET A 231 -4.35 -1.26 24.73
CA MET A 231 -4.58 -2.59 25.28
C MET A 231 -4.10 -3.66 24.31
N ASN A 232 -3.23 -4.56 24.75
CA ASN A 232 -2.81 -5.67 23.89
C ASN A 232 -3.89 -6.75 23.76
N ASP A 233 -3.78 -7.61 22.75
CA ASP A 233 -4.78 -8.63 22.43
C ASP A 233 -4.99 -9.65 23.58
N HIS A 234 -3.95 -9.96 24.34
CA HIS A 234 -4.07 -10.85 25.50
C HIS A 234 -4.95 -10.25 26.59
N LEU A 235 -4.80 -8.97 26.89
CA LEU A 235 -5.66 -8.27 27.85
C LEU A 235 -7.10 -8.16 27.34
N VAL A 236 -7.30 -7.89 26.03
CA VAL A 236 -8.63 -7.93 25.40
C VAL A 236 -9.30 -9.27 25.65
N ALA A 237 -8.60 -10.39 25.37
CA ALA A 237 -9.16 -11.72 25.57
C ALA A 237 -9.47 -11.99 27.05
N ARG A 238 -8.56 -11.73 27.97
CA ARG A 238 -8.77 -11.93 29.42
C ARG A 238 -9.96 -11.13 29.96
N MET A 239 -10.12 -9.88 29.51
CA MET A 239 -11.24 -9.02 29.91
C MET A 239 -12.56 -9.49 29.29
N ALA A 240 -12.56 -9.92 28.04
CA ALA A 240 -13.74 -10.52 27.40
C ALA A 240 -14.21 -11.79 28.13
N TRP A 241 -13.29 -12.63 28.59
CA TRP A 241 -13.58 -13.78 29.43
C TRP A 241 -14.02 -13.43 30.86
N GLY A 242 -14.01 -12.16 31.26
CA GLY A 242 -14.36 -11.71 32.62
C GLY A 242 -13.28 -11.97 33.68
N LYS A 243 -12.07 -12.34 33.26
CA LYS A 243 -10.93 -12.61 34.19
C LYS A 243 -10.29 -11.32 34.72
N ILE A 244 -10.56 -10.18 34.06
CA ILE A 244 -10.08 -8.85 34.44
C ILE A 244 -11.26 -7.88 34.40
N ARG A 245 -11.38 -7.02 35.39
CA ARG A 245 -12.38 -5.96 35.40
C ARG A 245 -11.87 -4.71 34.71
N PRO A 246 -12.72 -3.96 33.98
CA PRO A 246 -12.34 -2.69 33.42
C PRO A 246 -12.08 -1.66 34.53
N ARG A 247 -11.05 -0.85 34.35
CA ARG A 247 -10.75 0.29 35.24
C ARG A 247 -11.44 1.55 34.75
N GLU A 248 -11.52 1.71 33.42
CA GLU A 248 -12.15 2.84 32.77
C GLU A 248 -13.68 2.73 32.79
N ARG A 249 -14.36 3.81 33.24
CA ARG A 249 -15.82 3.85 33.31
C ARG A 249 -16.47 3.66 31.94
N SER A 250 -15.92 4.29 30.90
CA SER A 250 -16.39 4.17 29.52
C SER A 250 -16.33 2.73 29.00
N LEU A 251 -15.23 2.02 29.31
CA LEU A 251 -15.08 0.61 28.95
C LEU A 251 -16.06 -0.28 29.76
N ALA A 252 -16.27 0.02 31.02
CA ALA A 252 -17.24 -0.71 31.86
C ALA A 252 -18.67 -0.57 31.29
N LEU A 253 -19.04 0.63 30.81
CA LEU A 253 -20.33 0.88 30.17
C LEU A 253 -20.43 0.13 28.83
N ALA A 254 -19.39 0.17 27.99
CA ALA A 254 -19.36 -0.58 26.74
C ALA A 254 -19.52 -2.09 26.95
N LEU A 255 -18.88 -2.64 27.98
CA LEU A 255 -19.02 -4.06 28.34
C LEU A 255 -20.39 -4.41 28.88
N LYS A 256 -21.05 -3.50 29.59
CA LYS A 256 -22.43 -3.69 30.10
C LYS A 256 -23.45 -3.67 28.95
N ALA A 257 -23.20 -2.88 27.93
CA ALA A 257 -24.04 -2.77 26.72
C ALA A 257 -23.71 -3.80 25.64
N ALA A 258 -22.68 -4.63 25.86
CA ALA A 258 -22.23 -5.61 24.86
C ALA A 258 -23.26 -6.74 24.70
N GLU A 259 -23.81 -6.87 23.49
CA GLU A 259 -24.70 -7.95 23.12
C GLU A 259 -23.92 -9.19 22.65
N PRO A 260 -24.41 -10.41 22.90
CA PRO A 260 -23.82 -11.60 22.33
C PRO A 260 -23.76 -11.51 20.80
N CYS A 261 -22.63 -11.86 20.21
CA CYS A 261 -22.50 -11.93 18.75
C CYS A 261 -22.06 -13.33 18.31
N PRO A 262 -22.54 -13.84 17.17
CA PRO A 262 -22.08 -15.11 16.66
C PRO A 262 -20.64 -14.99 16.16
N TRP A 263 -19.92 -16.12 16.16
CA TRP A 263 -18.71 -16.19 15.34
C TRP A 263 -19.13 -15.98 13.88
N PRO A 264 -18.46 -15.07 13.15
CA PRO A 264 -18.81 -14.85 11.76
C PRO A 264 -18.80 -16.19 11.02
N ALA A 265 -19.95 -16.52 10.42
CA ALA A 265 -20.02 -17.73 9.60
C ALA A 265 -18.93 -17.61 8.53
N ARG A 266 -18.13 -18.66 8.39
CA ARG A 266 -17.35 -18.77 7.16
C ARG A 266 -18.39 -18.84 6.04
N PRO A 267 -18.31 -17.95 5.02
CA PRO A 267 -19.11 -18.17 3.83
C PRO A 267 -18.92 -19.65 3.45
N ALA A 268 -20.03 -20.33 3.21
CA ALA A 268 -19.95 -21.71 2.74
C ALA A 268 -18.92 -21.74 1.62
N PRO A 269 -17.94 -22.69 1.63
CA PRO A 269 -17.00 -22.78 0.55
C PRO A 269 -17.83 -22.91 -0.72
N LYS A 270 -17.81 -21.87 -1.56
CA LYS A 270 -18.41 -21.97 -2.88
C LYS A 270 -17.78 -23.17 -3.55
N GLU A 271 -18.61 -24.01 -4.14
CA GLU A 271 -18.11 -25.16 -4.87
C GLU A 271 -17.13 -24.66 -5.94
N ARG A 272 -15.90 -25.15 -5.88
CA ARG A 272 -14.84 -24.75 -6.82
C ARG A 272 -14.60 -25.88 -7.80
N SER A 273 -14.64 -25.58 -9.06
CA SER A 273 -14.15 -26.48 -10.08
C SER A 273 -12.62 -26.60 -10.00
N LYS A 274 -12.14 -27.64 -9.31
CA LYS A 274 -10.68 -27.92 -9.24
C LYS A 274 -10.08 -28.14 -10.62
N LYS A 275 -10.86 -28.67 -11.57
CA LYS A 275 -10.44 -28.85 -12.96
C LYS A 275 -10.18 -27.49 -13.61
N LEU A 276 -11.14 -26.57 -13.50
CA LEU A 276 -11.02 -25.22 -14.07
C LEU A 276 -9.90 -24.41 -13.38
N GLU A 277 -9.79 -24.48 -12.05
CA GLU A 277 -8.69 -23.84 -11.31
C GLU A 277 -7.31 -24.32 -11.80
N LYS A 278 -7.16 -25.63 -12.05
CA LYS A 278 -5.92 -26.20 -12.59
C LYS A 278 -5.66 -25.73 -14.01
N ALA A 279 -6.69 -25.71 -14.86
CA ALA A 279 -6.58 -25.22 -16.25
C ALA A 279 -6.16 -23.76 -16.30
N LEU A 280 -6.80 -22.91 -15.50
CA LEU A 280 -6.45 -21.46 -15.43
C LEU A 280 -5.03 -21.22 -14.89
N LYS A 281 -4.56 -22.01 -13.93
CA LYS A 281 -3.18 -21.93 -13.46
C LYS A 281 -2.17 -22.35 -14.54
N ALA A 282 -2.46 -23.39 -15.30
CA ALA A 282 -1.62 -23.85 -16.41
C ALA A 282 -1.59 -22.79 -17.53
N TRP A 283 -2.76 -22.31 -17.94
CA TRP A 283 -2.89 -21.21 -18.91
C TRP A 283 -2.12 -19.98 -18.49
N ARG A 284 -2.26 -19.54 -17.21
CA ARG A 284 -1.53 -18.39 -16.67
C ARG A 284 -0.01 -18.55 -16.78
N GLN A 285 0.48 -19.75 -16.49
CA GLN A 285 1.90 -20.07 -16.58
C GLN A 285 2.38 -19.99 -18.03
N GLU A 286 1.64 -20.55 -18.96
CA GLU A 286 1.93 -20.51 -20.40
C GLU A 286 1.98 -19.07 -20.93
N GLN A 287 0.99 -18.23 -20.56
CA GLN A 287 0.99 -16.82 -20.96
C GLN A 287 2.16 -16.04 -20.38
N ALA A 288 2.53 -16.32 -19.11
CA ALA A 288 3.66 -15.67 -18.45
C ALA A 288 5.01 -16.09 -19.04
N GLU A 289 5.13 -17.28 -19.59
CA GLU A 289 6.33 -17.75 -20.31
C GLU A 289 6.40 -17.14 -21.73
N ALA A 290 5.27 -17.03 -22.41
CA ALA A 290 5.19 -16.43 -23.75
C ALA A 290 5.47 -14.92 -23.72
N LEU A 291 5.01 -14.24 -22.70
CA LEU A 291 5.29 -12.83 -22.43
C LEU A 291 5.88 -12.74 -21.01
N PRO A 292 7.21 -12.79 -20.87
CA PRO A 292 7.85 -12.83 -19.56
C PRO A 292 7.35 -11.70 -18.66
N MET A 293 6.47 -12.05 -17.71
CA MET A 293 5.92 -11.15 -16.70
C MET A 293 5.50 -11.94 -15.45
N ASP A 294 5.28 -11.22 -14.34
CA ASP A 294 4.80 -11.84 -13.12
C ASP A 294 3.42 -12.49 -13.32
N LEU A 295 3.24 -13.68 -12.77
CA LEU A 295 1.99 -14.44 -12.89
C LEU A 295 0.75 -13.64 -12.47
N SER A 296 0.87 -12.76 -11.47
CA SER A 296 -0.25 -11.94 -11.01
C SER A 296 -0.63 -10.84 -12.00
N MET A 297 0.30 -10.44 -12.86
CA MET A 297 0.01 -9.49 -13.94
C MET A 297 -0.79 -10.17 -15.06
N VAL A 298 -0.53 -11.44 -15.37
CA VAL A 298 -1.36 -12.19 -16.32
C VAL A 298 -2.77 -12.42 -15.76
N LEU A 299 -2.87 -13.12 -14.62
CA LEU A 299 -4.15 -13.45 -13.99
C LEU A 299 -3.99 -13.50 -12.46
N PRO A 300 -4.53 -12.54 -11.71
CA PRO A 300 -4.47 -12.54 -10.25
C PRO A 300 -5.08 -13.82 -9.65
N THR A 301 -4.45 -14.39 -8.63
CA THR A 301 -4.91 -15.63 -8.00
C THR A 301 -6.36 -15.54 -7.51
N ARG A 302 -6.78 -14.38 -7.02
CA ARG A 302 -8.18 -14.14 -6.61
C ARG A 302 -9.17 -14.27 -7.78
N CYS A 303 -8.77 -13.86 -9.00
CA CYS A 303 -9.60 -14.00 -10.19
C CYS A 303 -9.74 -15.47 -10.57
N ILE A 304 -8.66 -16.26 -10.51
CA ILE A 304 -8.73 -17.74 -10.69
C ILE A 304 -9.74 -18.36 -9.73
N GLU A 305 -9.71 -17.95 -8.46
CA GLU A 305 -10.63 -18.46 -7.45
C GLU A 305 -12.09 -18.11 -7.74
N ARG A 306 -12.37 -16.87 -8.16
CA ARG A 306 -13.71 -16.38 -8.51
C ARG A 306 -14.25 -17.09 -9.76
N ILE A 307 -13.45 -17.21 -10.80
CA ILE A 307 -13.81 -17.89 -12.04
C ILE A 307 -14.09 -19.39 -11.75
N ALA A 308 -13.22 -20.05 -10.98
CA ALA A 308 -13.42 -21.44 -10.57
C ALA A 308 -14.68 -21.64 -9.71
N GLN A 309 -15.23 -20.61 -9.11
CA GLN A 309 -16.50 -20.57 -8.38
C GLN A 309 -17.71 -20.26 -9.27
N GLY A 310 -17.51 -20.13 -10.57
CA GLY A 310 -18.58 -19.89 -11.56
C GLY A 310 -18.84 -18.42 -11.86
N GLU A 311 -17.98 -17.49 -11.41
CA GLU A 311 -18.10 -16.10 -11.84
C GLU A 311 -17.59 -15.96 -13.28
N GLU A 312 -18.31 -15.20 -14.08
CA GLU A 312 -17.91 -14.89 -15.45
C GLU A 312 -16.67 -13.97 -15.44
N TRP A 313 -15.59 -14.35 -16.11
CA TRP A 313 -14.34 -13.60 -16.05
C TRP A 313 -14.46 -12.15 -16.56
N ARG A 314 -15.35 -11.91 -17.55
CA ARG A 314 -15.61 -10.57 -18.09
C ARG A 314 -16.31 -9.64 -17.09
N SER A 315 -16.90 -10.18 -16.02
CA SER A 315 -17.49 -9.39 -14.95
C SER A 315 -16.47 -8.95 -13.88
N LEU A 316 -15.21 -9.35 -14.01
CA LEU A 316 -14.17 -9.04 -13.06
C LEU A 316 -13.44 -7.76 -13.46
N ASP A 317 -13.62 -6.67 -12.71
CA ASP A 317 -12.97 -5.37 -12.98
C ASP A 317 -11.46 -5.49 -13.15
N GLU A 318 -10.83 -6.41 -12.40
CA GLU A 318 -9.39 -6.66 -12.47
C GLU A 318 -8.93 -7.25 -13.81
N LEU A 319 -9.85 -7.76 -14.62
CA LEU A 319 -9.55 -8.36 -15.94
C LEU A 319 -10.03 -7.48 -17.09
N ALA A 320 -10.64 -6.33 -16.79
CA ALA A 320 -10.99 -5.31 -17.79
C ALA A 320 -9.73 -4.62 -18.35
N GLY A 321 -9.92 -3.77 -19.35
CA GLY A 321 -8.86 -2.98 -19.97
C GLY A 321 -7.81 -3.83 -20.64
N TRP A 322 -6.53 -3.54 -20.42
CA TRP A 322 -5.40 -4.15 -21.10
C TRP A 322 -5.37 -5.70 -21.03
N ARG A 323 -5.84 -6.30 -19.92
CA ARG A 323 -5.90 -7.75 -19.83
C ARG A 323 -6.93 -8.35 -20.75
N SER A 324 -8.12 -7.74 -20.82
CA SER A 324 -9.16 -8.17 -21.76
C SER A 324 -8.70 -8.01 -23.18
N GLU A 325 -8.09 -6.88 -23.54
CA GLU A 325 -7.57 -6.64 -24.88
C GLU A 325 -6.50 -7.67 -25.30
N ARG A 326 -5.66 -8.08 -24.34
CA ARG A 326 -4.53 -8.94 -24.64
C ARG A 326 -4.84 -10.43 -24.56
N PHE A 327 -5.70 -10.84 -23.64
CA PHE A 327 -5.88 -12.25 -23.29
C PHE A 327 -7.28 -12.80 -23.53
N ALA A 328 -8.26 -12.01 -24.00
CA ALA A 328 -9.64 -12.44 -24.11
C ALA A 328 -9.81 -13.77 -24.84
N ASP A 329 -9.27 -13.88 -26.04
CA ASP A 329 -9.45 -15.08 -26.90
C ASP A 329 -8.85 -16.34 -26.26
N SER A 330 -7.65 -16.22 -25.70
CA SER A 330 -6.97 -17.36 -25.05
C SER A 330 -7.58 -17.70 -23.68
N LEU A 331 -8.10 -16.71 -22.95
CA LEU A 331 -8.79 -16.95 -21.67
C LEU A 331 -10.17 -17.59 -21.91
N ASP A 332 -10.91 -17.22 -22.96
CA ASP A 332 -12.16 -17.90 -23.36
C ASP A 332 -11.94 -19.39 -23.62
N GLN A 333 -10.85 -19.72 -24.30
CA GLN A 333 -10.48 -21.12 -24.53
C GLN A 333 -10.14 -21.86 -23.24
N ALA A 334 -9.49 -21.18 -22.29
CA ALA A 334 -9.08 -21.77 -21.02
C ALA A 334 -10.25 -22.00 -20.05
N VAL A 335 -11.35 -21.24 -20.18
CA VAL A 335 -12.55 -21.37 -19.32
C VAL A 335 -13.62 -22.29 -19.95
N SER A 336 -13.52 -22.63 -21.23
CA SER A 336 -14.40 -23.57 -21.95
C SER A 336 -14.08 -25.01 -21.61
#